data_c1c41877b2b1791c864d4ad1936da067
#
_entry.id   c1c41877b2b1791c864d4ad1936da067
#
_cell.length_a   1.000
_cell.length_b   1.000
_cell.length_c   1.000
_cell.angle_alpha   90.00
_cell.angle_beta   90.00
_cell.angle_gamma   90.00
#
_symmetry.space_group_name_H-M   'P 1'
#
loop_
_entity.id
_entity.type
_entity.pdbx_description
1 polymer ?
#
loop_
_entity_poly.entity_id
_entity_poly.type
_entity_poly.pdbx_seq_one_letter_code
_entity_poly.pdbx_strand_id
1 'polypeptide(L)'
;MEKIAAELLLKGLAPEGFADSQPIGLVTTDSREVCPGCIFVAFPGERFDGHDFAAKALEEGAAYVVLNHPVEGVPAEQAVISPDSYHAMMVMGANYRSQFHPKVVGVTGSVGKTTTKQMTYAAIAGFGNTIKTEGNQNNELGLPRTM
;
A
#
# COMPACT_ATOMS: atom_id res chain seq x y z
N MET A 1 2.15 -2.76 9.52
CA MET A 1 2.50 -1.36 9.18
C MET A 1 2.31 -0.50 10.44
N GLU A 2 3.23 0.41 10.75
CA GLU A 2 2.97 1.43 11.76
C GLU A 2 1.90 2.40 11.26
N LYS A 3 1.04 2.88 12.18
CA LYS A 3 -0.07 3.77 11.80
C LYS A 3 0.47 5.17 11.47
N ILE A 4 0.09 5.69 10.31
CA ILE A 4 0.37 7.07 9.92
C ILE A 4 -0.92 7.79 9.51
N ALA A 5 -0.91 9.14 9.55
CA ALA A 5 -2.07 9.93 9.16
C ALA A 5 -2.42 9.74 7.68
N ALA A 6 -3.73 9.69 7.37
CA ALA A 6 -4.23 9.54 6.01
C ALA A 6 -3.69 10.62 5.07
N GLU A 7 -3.62 11.87 5.53
CA GLU A 7 -3.07 12.99 4.76
C GLU A 7 -1.62 12.80 4.32
N LEU A 8 -0.80 12.15 5.17
CA LEU A 8 0.60 11.85 4.83
C LEU A 8 0.68 10.72 3.81
N LEU A 9 -0.13 9.67 4.00
CA LEU A 9 -0.12 8.50 3.13
C LEU A 9 -0.67 8.81 1.74
N LEU A 10 -1.75 9.60 1.66
CA LEU A 10 -2.44 9.98 0.43
C LEU A 10 -1.89 11.26 -0.22
N LYS A 11 -0.79 11.80 0.29
CA LYS A 11 -0.15 13.00 -0.27
C LYS A 11 0.20 12.80 -1.75
N GLY A 12 -0.27 13.72 -2.58
CA GLY A 12 -0.09 13.66 -4.03
C GLY A 12 -1.08 12.76 -4.78
N LEU A 13 -1.99 12.09 -4.06
CA LEU A 13 -3.10 11.32 -4.62
C LEU A 13 -4.45 11.96 -4.29
N ALA A 14 -4.63 12.39 -3.07
CA ALA A 14 -5.83 13.09 -2.63
C ALA A 14 -5.88 14.53 -3.19
N PRO A 15 -7.09 15.14 -3.27
CA PRO A 15 -7.26 16.52 -3.73
C PRO A 15 -6.43 17.52 -2.93
N GLU A 16 -6.12 18.66 -3.55
CA GLU A 16 -5.40 19.74 -2.90
C GLU A 16 -6.19 20.27 -1.69
N GLY A 17 -5.51 20.41 -0.54
CA GLY A 17 -6.16 20.79 0.72
C GLY A 17 -6.74 19.62 1.53
N PHE A 18 -6.59 18.38 1.08
CA PHE A 18 -6.93 17.21 1.89
C PHE A 18 -6.12 17.19 3.18
N ALA A 19 -6.82 17.19 4.31
CA ALA A 19 -6.23 17.18 5.64
C ALA A 19 -7.04 16.24 6.52
N ASP A 20 -6.53 15.03 6.74
CA ASP A 20 -7.13 14.06 7.65
C ASP A 20 -6.02 13.35 8.43
N SER A 21 -6.05 13.52 9.74
CA SER A 21 -5.11 12.90 10.66
C SER A 21 -5.53 11.49 11.09
N GLN A 22 -6.61 10.92 10.52
CA GLN A 22 -7.03 9.56 10.83
C GLN A 22 -5.88 8.57 10.63
N PRO A 23 -5.57 7.75 11.66
CA PRO A 23 -4.46 6.81 11.58
C PRO A 23 -4.79 5.61 10.69
N ILE A 24 -4.06 5.45 9.62
CA ILE A 24 -4.14 4.30 8.70
C ILE A 24 -3.12 3.23 9.13
N GLY A 25 -3.59 2.03 9.38
CA GLY A 25 -2.76 0.89 9.80
C GLY A 25 -2.57 -0.19 8.75
N LEU A 26 -3.35 -0.15 7.66
CA LEU A 26 -3.31 -1.13 6.58
C LEU A 26 -3.68 -0.49 5.25
N VAL A 27 -2.96 -0.83 4.21
CA VAL A 27 -3.35 -0.63 2.82
C VAL A 27 -3.47 -2.00 2.17
N THR A 28 -4.63 -2.35 1.66
CA THR A 28 -4.87 -3.66 1.07
C THR A 28 -5.50 -3.58 -0.31
N THR A 29 -5.23 -4.58 -1.13
CA THR A 29 -5.85 -4.80 -2.44
C THR A 29 -6.80 -6.00 -2.43
N ASP A 30 -6.87 -6.70 -1.30
CA ASP A 30 -7.73 -7.87 -1.10
C ASP A 30 -8.95 -7.44 -0.27
N SER A 31 -10.14 -7.54 -0.88
CA SER A 31 -11.40 -7.18 -0.21
C SER A 31 -11.69 -8.02 1.05
N ARG A 32 -11.06 -9.19 1.18
CA ARG A 32 -11.19 -10.06 2.36
C ARG A 32 -10.34 -9.61 3.56
N GLU A 33 -9.36 -8.75 3.32
CA GLU A 33 -8.47 -8.19 4.35
C GLU A 33 -8.92 -6.80 4.81
N VAL A 34 -10.04 -6.30 4.29
CA VAL A 34 -10.59 -5.01 4.71
C VAL A 34 -10.88 -5.02 6.21
N CYS A 35 -10.47 -3.96 6.86
CA CYS A 35 -10.68 -3.77 8.30
C CYS A 35 -10.89 -2.28 8.62
N PRO A 36 -11.47 -1.97 9.80
CA PRO A 36 -11.72 -0.59 10.19
C PRO A 36 -10.45 0.29 10.14
N GLY A 37 -10.58 1.42 9.43
CA GLY A 37 -9.49 2.39 9.28
C GLY A 37 -8.41 1.98 8.27
N CYS A 38 -8.63 1.00 7.39
CA CYS A 38 -7.73 0.68 6.29
C CYS A 38 -7.99 1.55 5.05
N ILE A 39 -7.06 1.50 4.10
CA ILE A 39 -7.28 1.96 2.72
C ILE A 39 -7.41 0.73 1.84
N PHE A 40 -8.50 0.64 1.09
CA PHE A 40 -8.69 -0.36 0.07
C PHE A 40 -8.33 0.21 -1.31
N VAL A 41 -7.47 -0.47 -2.05
CA VAL A 41 -7.06 -0.09 -3.41
C VAL A 41 -7.69 -1.03 -4.41
N ALA A 42 -8.58 -0.52 -5.23
CA ALA A 42 -9.23 -1.28 -6.29
C ALA A 42 -8.29 -1.41 -7.49
N PHE A 43 -8.07 -2.64 -7.92
CA PHE A 43 -7.36 -2.95 -9.16
C PHE A 43 -8.36 -3.44 -10.21
N PRO A 44 -8.31 -2.92 -11.44
CA PRO A 44 -9.09 -3.48 -12.53
C PRO A 44 -8.58 -4.88 -12.86
N GLY A 45 -9.49 -5.81 -13.05
CA GLY A 45 -9.18 -7.19 -13.39
C GLY A 45 -10.14 -7.77 -14.41
N GLU A 46 -9.66 -8.73 -15.22
CA GLU A 46 -10.47 -9.34 -16.29
C GLU A 46 -11.61 -10.23 -15.75
N ARG A 47 -11.46 -10.85 -14.60
CA ARG A 47 -12.44 -11.76 -13.98
C ARG A 47 -13.13 -11.17 -12.77
N PHE A 48 -12.42 -10.35 -12.01
CA PHE A 48 -12.91 -9.69 -10.80
C PHE A 48 -12.36 -8.27 -10.81
N ASP A 49 -13.25 -7.29 -10.94
CA ASP A 49 -12.88 -5.90 -10.83
C ASP A 49 -12.91 -5.48 -9.35
N GLY A 50 -11.80 -4.96 -8.85
CA GLY A 50 -11.71 -4.46 -7.47
C GLY A 50 -12.70 -3.33 -7.18
N HIS A 51 -13.13 -2.59 -8.21
CA HIS A 51 -14.10 -1.51 -8.08
C HIS A 51 -15.48 -2.00 -7.62
N ASP A 52 -15.86 -3.24 -7.97
CA ASP A 52 -17.13 -3.85 -7.53
C ASP A 52 -17.19 -4.03 -6.00
N PHE A 53 -16.05 -4.04 -5.34
CA PHE A 53 -15.94 -4.22 -3.89
C PHE A 53 -15.78 -2.91 -3.12
N ALA A 54 -15.67 -1.77 -3.81
CA ALA A 54 -15.34 -0.49 -3.17
C ALA A 54 -16.39 -0.03 -2.15
N ALA A 55 -17.67 -0.06 -2.52
CA ALA A 55 -18.76 0.31 -1.62
C ALA A 55 -18.81 -0.62 -0.39
N LYS A 56 -18.67 -1.93 -0.62
CA LYS A 56 -18.63 -2.92 0.45
C LYS A 56 -17.43 -2.72 1.38
N ALA A 57 -16.28 -2.37 0.84
CA ALA A 57 -15.09 -2.08 1.66
C ALA A 57 -15.34 -0.92 2.63
N LEU A 58 -16.06 0.12 2.21
CA LEU A 58 -16.46 1.21 3.10
C LEU A 58 -17.46 0.75 4.17
N GLU A 59 -18.44 -0.10 3.81
CA GLU A 59 -19.38 -0.70 4.76
C GLU A 59 -18.65 -1.56 5.82
N GLU A 60 -17.58 -2.23 5.44
CA GLU A 60 -16.73 -3.03 6.34
C GLU A 60 -15.73 -2.17 7.15
N GLY A 61 -15.75 -0.85 6.92
CA GLY A 61 -15.03 0.12 7.75
C GLY A 61 -13.72 0.64 7.14
N ALA A 62 -13.45 0.43 5.85
CA ALA A 62 -12.36 1.13 5.20
C ALA A 62 -12.52 2.64 5.36
N ALA A 63 -11.45 3.35 5.67
CA ALA A 63 -11.46 4.81 5.78
C ALA A 63 -11.55 5.47 4.42
N TYR A 64 -10.82 4.94 3.46
CA TYR A 64 -10.75 5.41 2.10
C TYR A 64 -10.68 4.25 1.10
N VAL A 65 -11.15 4.52 -0.12
CA VAL A 65 -10.96 3.66 -1.27
C VAL A 65 -10.21 4.40 -2.37
N VAL A 66 -9.24 3.75 -2.97
CA VAL A 66 -8.50 4.27 -4.13
C VAL A 66 -9.06 3.59 -5.38
N LEU A 67 -9.53 4.40 -6.32
CA LEU A 67 -10.29 3.96 -7.50
C LEU A 67 -9.71 4.58 -8.77
N ASN A 68 -9.90 3.93 -9.91
CA ASN A 68 -9.53 4.50 -11.22
C ASN A 68 -10.62 5.43 -11.79
N HIS A 69 -11.86 5.29 -11.33
CA HIS A 69 -13.00 6.11 -11.72
C HIS A 69 -14.02 6.13 -10.56
N PRO A 70 -14.92 7.10 -10.53
CA PRO A 70 -16.01 7.11 -9.54
C PRO A 70 -16.89 5.86 -9.66
N VAL A 71 -17.30 5.32 -8.50
CA VAL A 71 -18.15 4.13 -8.38
C VAL A 71 -19.43 4.52 -7.65
N GLU A 72 -20.56 4.00 -8.11
CA GLU A 72 -21.86 4.21 -7.47
C GLU A 72 -21.86 3.64 -6.04
N GLY A 73 -22.43 4.38 -5.10
CA GLY A 73 -22.43 4.01 -3.69
C GLY A 73 -21.16 4.35 -2.91
N VAL A 74 -20.15 4.95 -3.56
CA VAL A 74 -18.93 5.43 -2.90
C VAL A 74 -18.98 6.95 -2.75
N PRO A 75 -19.00 7.49 -1.51
CA PRO A 75 -18.96 8.93 -1.25
C PRO A 75 -17.66 9.56 -1.77
N ALA A 76 -17.77 10.73 -2.37
CA ALA A 76 -16.61 11.42 -2.96
C ALA A 76 -15.53 11.79 -1.92
N GLU A 77 -15.93 12.04 -0.69
CA GLU A 77 -15.02 12.35 0.43
C GLU A 77 -14.19 11.15 0.91
N GLN A 78 -14.63 9.92 0.59
CA GLN A 78 -13.91 8.69 0.90
C GLN A 78 -13.27 8.04 -0.33
N ALA A 79 -13.45 8.64 -1.51
CA ALA A 79 -12.88 8.17 -2.77
C ALA A 79 -11.64 8.99 -3.15
N VAL A 80 -10.53 8.31 -3.35
CA VAL A 80 -9.32 8.90 -3.96
C VAL A 80 -9.21 8.38 -5.38
N ILE A 81 -9.41 9.26 -6.34
CA ILE A 81 -9.39 8.89 -7.76
C ILE A 81 -7.96 9.01 -8.29
N SER A 82 -7.41 7.90 -8.74
CA SER A 82 -6.12 7.81 -9.40
C SER A 82 -6.26 7.01 -10.70
N PRO A 83 -5.86 7.53 -11.84
CA PRO A 83 -6.00 6.82 -13.12
C PRO A 83 -5.22 5.51 -13.19
N ASP A 84 -4.28 5.30 -12.26
CA ASP A 84 -3.44 4.10 -12.17
C ASP A 84 -3.30 3.64 -10.71
N SER A 85 -3.89 2.48 -10.40
CA SER A 85 -3.83 1.86 -9.08
C SER A 85 -2.41 1.41 -8.69
N TYR A 86 -1.58 1.01 -9.66
CA TYR A 86 -0.17 0.69 -9.41
C TYR A 86 0.60 1.92 -9.01
N HIS A 87 0.41 3.02 -9.74
CA HIS A 87 1.02 4.30 -9.38
C HIS A 87 0.58 4.76 -7.99
N ALA A 88 -0.71 4.65 -7.67
CA ALA A 88 -1.22 5.00 -6.34
C ALA A 88 -0.54 4.19 -5.23
N MET A 89 -0.38 2.87 -5.41
CA MET A 89 0.34 2.02 -4.46
C MET A 89 1.80 2.44 -4.30
N MET A 90 2.49 2.78 -5.40
CA MET A 90 3.88 3.26 -5.36
C MET A 90 4.00 4.57 -4.61
N VAL A 91 3.10 5.52 -4.83
CA VAL A 91 3.08 6.82 -4.14
C VAL A 91 2.84 6.62 -2.64
N MET A 92 1.84 5.82 -2.26
CA MET A 92 1.57 5.51 -0.86
C MET A 92 2.75 4.82 -0.18
N GLY A 93 3.38 3.85 -0.84
CA GLY A 93 4.58 3.19 -0.34
C GLY A 93 5.75 4.16 -0.15
N ALA A 94 5.97 5.07 -1.10
CA ALA A 94 6.99 6.11 -0.99
C ALA A 94 6.69 7.10 0.16
N ASN A 95 5.43 7.51 0.29
CA ASN A 95 4.97 8.40 1.37
C ASN A 95 5.15 7.73 2.74
N TYR A 96 4.75 6.46 2.87
CA TYR A 96 4.97 5.69 4.09
C TYR A 96 6.46 5.61 4.43
N ARG A 97 7.28 5.18 3.47
CA ARG A 97 8.72 5.06 3.65
C ARG A 97 9.39 6.38 4.06
N SER A 98 8.90 7.52 3.55
CA SER A 98 9.46 8.85 3.86
C SER A 98 9.32 9.25 5.34
N GLN A 99 8.43 8.60 6.10
CA GLN A 99 8.28 8.83 7.54
C GLN A 99 9.40 8.17 8.36
N PHE A 100 10.20 7.30 7.74
CA PHE A 100 11.27 6.56 8.39
C PHE A 100 12.59 6.82 7.67
N HIS A 101 13.71 6.55 8.36
CA HIS A 101 15.06 6.65 7.81
C HIS A 101 15.76 5.28 7.80
N PRO A 102 15.19 4.25 7.13
CA PRO A 102 15.79 2.93 7.12
C PRO A 102 17.08 2.90 6.30
N LYS A 103 18.02 2.06 6.73
CA LYS A 103 19.12 1.64 5.87
C LYS A 103 18.58 0.60 4.88
N VAL A 104 18.71 0.86 3.60
CA VAL A 104 18.18 -0.01 2.55
C VAL A 104 19.32 -0.73 1.84
N VAL A 105 19.22 -2.04 1.73
CA VAL A 105 20.14 -2.88 0.97
C VAL A 105 19.38 -3.48 -0.22
N GLY A 106 19.78 -3.10 -1.43
CA GLY A 106 19.27 -3.67 -2.68
C GLY A 106 20.14 -4.82 -3.14
N VAL A 107 19.51 -5.97 -3.46
CA VAL A 107 20.18 -7.16 -4.02
C VAL A 107 19.74 -7.34 -5.46
N THR A 108 20.67 -7.24 -6.41
CA THR A 108 20.43 -7.47 -7.84
C THR A 108 21.37 -8.53 -8.38
N GLY A 109 21.08 -9.06 -9.56
CA GLY A 109 21.88 -10.08 -10.23
C GLY A 109 21.01 -11.06 -11.04
N SER A 110 21.62 -11.82 -11.94
CA SER A 110 20.93 -12.83 -12.77
C SER A 110 20.56 -14.08 -11.96
N VAL A 111 21.40 -14.48 -11.00
CA VAL A 111 21.22 -15.68 -10.13
C VAL A 111 21.49 -15.31 -8.69
N GLY A 112 20.92 -16.10 -7.74
CA GLY A 112 21.26 -16.04 -6.32
C GLY A 112 20.63 -14.88 -5.52
N LYS A 113 19.81 -14.01 -6.14
CA LYS A 113 19.19 -12.87 -5.44
C LYS A 113 18.46 -13.27 -4.16
N THR A 114 17.60 -14.29 -4.24
CA THR A 114 16.80 -14.74 -3.09
C THR A 114 17.71 -15.29 -1.98
N THR A 115 18.69 -16.10 -2.33
CA THR A 115 19.65 -16.65 -1.35
C THR A 115 20.46 -15.55 -0.69
N THR A 116 21.02 -14.62 -1.48
CA THR A 116 21.79 -13.48 -0.96
C THR A 116 20.92 -12.61 -0.03
N LYS A 117 19.67 -12.31 -0.42
CA LYS A 117 18.71 -11.59 0.43
C LYS A 117 18.50 -12.30 1.78
N GLN A 118 18.28 -13.62 1.77
CA GLN A 118 18.07 -14.39 2.99
C GLN A 118 19.31 -14.41 3.88
N MET A 119 20.49 -14.59 3.31
CA MET A 119 21.75 -14.56 4.06
C MET A 119 22.04 -13.17 4.64
N THR A 120 21.83 -12.12 3.86
CA THR A 120 21.97 -10.73 4.34
C THR A 120 21.02 -10.47 5.52
N TYR A 121 19.74 -10.85 5.37
CA TYR A 121 18.77 -10.70 6.45
C TYR A 121 19.22 -11.46 7.71
N ALA A 122 19.64 -12.71 7.59
CA ALA A 122 20.11 -13.50 8.74
C ALA A 122 21.32 -12.87 9.45
N ALA A 123 22.21 -12.26 8.67
CA ALA A 123 23.41 -11.61 9.21
C ALA A 123 23.09 -10.31 10.00
N ILE A 124 22.06 -9.56 9.58
CA ILE A 124 21.80 -8.23 10.17
C ILE A 124 20.58 -8.19 11.11
N ALA A 125 19.72 -9.23 11.10
CA ALA A 125 18.49 -9.27 11.91
C ALA A 125 18.74 -9.14 13.43
N GLY A 126 19.93 -9.48 13.91
CA GLY A 126 20.31 -9.33 15.33
C GLY A 126 20.71 -7.91 15.74
N PHE A 127 20.89 -7.00 14.79
CA PHE A 127 21.38 -5.64 15.06
C PHE A 127 20.26 -4.58 15.16
N GLY A 128 18.99 -4.95 14.90
CA GLY A 128 17.85 -4.05 14.99
C GLY A 128 16.63 -4.57 14.22
N ASN A 129 15.56 -3.76 14.23
CA ASN A 129 14.36 -4.08 13.45
C ASN A 129 14.71 -4.15 11.97
N THR A 130 14.62 -5.34 11.41
CA THR A 130 14.98 -5.62 10.03
C THR A 130 13.81 -6.26 9.33
N ILE A 131 13.43 -5.72 8.18
CA ILE A 131 12.44 -6.31 7.27
C ILE A 131 13.13 -6.75 5.98
N LYS A 132 12.53 -7.69 5.28
CA LYS A 132 12.94 -8.12 3.95
C LYS A 132 11.73 -8.37 3.08
N THR A 133 11.89 -8.23 1.77
CA THR A 133 10.84 -8.64 0.83
C THR A 133 10.59 -10.14 0.96
N GLU A 134 9.32 -10.53 1.06
CA GLU A 134 8.96 -11.94 1.14
C GLU A 134 8.88 -12.57 -0.24
N GLY A 135 9.27 -13.84 -0.35
CA GLY A 135 9.25 -14.58 -1.61
C GLY A 135 9.91 -13.82 -2.77
N ASN A 136 9.21 -13.73 -3.88
CA ASN A 136 9.59 -13.00 -5.09
C ASN A 136 8.83 -11.67 -5.26
N GLN A 137 8.46 -11.02 -4.18
CA GLN A 137 7.77 -9.72 -4.20
C GLN A 137 8.74 -8.59 -4.58
N ASN A 138 9.27 -8.66 -5.78
CA ASN A 138 10.22 -7.72 -6.38
C ASN A 138 9.62 -6.99 -7.58
N ASN A 139 8.30 -6.87 -7.63
CA ASN A 139 7.54 -6.14 -8.62
C ASN A 139 6.95 -4.85 -8.03
N GLU A 140 6.24 -4.11 -8.85
CA GLU A 140 5.64 -2.81 -8.51
C GLU A 140 4.63 -2.87 -7.37
N LEU A 141 4.01 -4.03 -7.10
CA LEU A 141 3.11 -4.24 -5.98
C LEU A 141 3.84 -4.78 -4.74
N GLY A 142 4.80 -5.65 -4.93
CA GLY A 142 5.48 -6.33 -3.83
C GLY A 142 6.35 -5.41 -2.99
N LEU A 143 6.99 -4.42 -3.61
CA LEU A 143 7.80 -3.45 -2.88
C LEU A 143 6.97 -2.55 -1.95
N PRO A 144 5.90 -1.88 -2.40
CA PRO A 144 5.03 -1.12 -1.49
C PRO A 144 4.40 -1.97 -0.38
N ARG A 145 4.02 -3.22 -0.66
CA ARG A 145 3.45 -4.13 0.35
C ARG A 145 4.45 -4.61 1.40
N THR A 146 5.74 -4.51 1.13
CA THR A 146 6.79 -4.90 2.09
C THR A 146 7.04 -3.80 3.14
N MET A 147 6.70 -2.57 2.83
CA MET A 147 6.86 -1.40 3.69
C MET A 147 5.68 -1.26 4.63
#